data_e7a7ece4a4b62aa536f6d4113f79cb34
#
_entry.id   e7a7ece4a4b62aa536f6d4113f79cb34
#
_cell.length_a   1.000
_cell.length_b   1.000
_cell.length_c   1.000
_cell.angle_alpha   90.00
_cell.angle_beta   90.00
_cell.angle_gamma   90.00
#
_symmetry.space_group_name_H-M   'P 1'
#
loop_
_entity.id
_entity.type
_entity.pdbx_description
1 polymer ?
#
loop_
_entity_poly.entity_id
_entity_poly.type
_entity_poly.pdbx_seq_one_letter_code
_entity_poly.pdbx_strand_id
1 'polypeptide(L)'
;MKLYILKEVLYDYTDGMAVIAAESMPQCEQIFMEEFGYFTDCNGERVKDEKVQKEFNNAKVTIIESVGLDEAGIVEYVYGGG
;
A
#
# COMPACT_ATOMS: atom_id res chain seq x y z
N MET A 1 13.85 -7.09 -8.54
CA MET A 1 12.77 -6.43 -7.77
C MET A 1 11.43 -6.76 -8.42
N LYS A 2 10.40 -6.83 -7.62
CA LYS A 2 9.06 -7.18 -8.09
C LYS A 2 8.16 -5.96 -8.02
N LEU A 3 7.13 -5.92 -8.88
CA LEU A 3 6.03 -4.97 -8.74
C LEU A 3 4.84 -5.69 -8.12
N TYR A 4 4.32 -5.10 -7.06
CA TYR A 4 3.12 -5.57 -6.38
C TYR A 4 1.98 -4.62 -6.72
N ILE A 5 0.97 -5.12 -7.42
CA ILE A 5 -0.21 -4.33 -7.76
C ILE A 5 -1.31 -4.73 -6.78
N LEU A 6 -1.64 -3.80 -5.89
CA LEU A 6 -2.62 -4.02 -4.84
C LEU A 6 -3.93 -3.37 -5.27
N LYS A 7 -4.97 -4.17 -5.42
CA LYS A 7 -6.32 -3.69 -5.74
C LYS A 7 -7.24 -3.84 -4.53
N GLU A 8 -8.31 -3.07 -4.51
CA GLU A 8 -9.28 -3.06 -3.41
C GLU A 8 -8.65 -2.56 -2.12
N VAL A 9 -7.80 -1.54 -2.25
CA VAL A 9 -7.21 -0.80 -1.13
C VAL A 9 -7.54 0.68 -1.27
N LEU A 10 -7.20 1.48 -0.28
CA LEU A 10 -7.39 2.93 -0.29
C LEU A 10 -8.84 3.31 -0.60
N TYR A 11 -9.76 2.65 0.10
CA TYR A 11 -11.19 2.85 -0.09
C TYR A 11 -11.64 4.26 0.28
N ASP A 12 -12.48 4.82 -0.61
CA ASP A 12 -13.27 6.02 -0.34
C ASP A 12 -14.44 5.95 -1.30
N TYR A 13 -15.55 5.43 -0.97
CA TYR A 13 -16.72 5.11 -1.81
C TYR A 13 -16.46 3.98 -2.80
N THR A 14 -15.33 3.98 -3.52
CA THR A 14 -14.95 2.90 -4.43
C THR A 14 -13.54 2.42 -4.10
N ASP A 15 -13.16 1.29 -4.69
CA ASP A 15 -11.83 0.72 -4.46
C ASP A 15 -10.74 1.52 -5.14
N GLY A 16 -9.65 1.73 -4.45
CA GLY A 16 -8.46 2.30 -5.01
C GLY A 16 -7.42 1.23 -5.39
N MET A 17 -6.21 1.68 -5.67
CA MET A 17 -5.13 0.82 -6.12
C MET A 17 -3.78 1.39 -5.72
N ALA A 18 -2.81 0.53 -5.47
CA ALA A 18 -1.43 0.94 -5.26
C ALA A 18 -0.49 0.02 -6.02
N VAL A 19 0.58 0.58 -6.59
CA VAL A 19 1.63 -0.17 -7.26
C VAL A 19 2.93 0.09 -6.51
N ILE A 20 3.53 -0.96 -5.98
CA ILE A 20 4.69 -0.87 -5.09
C ILE A 20 5.82 -1.75 -5.63
N ALA A 21 7.02 -1.18 -5.75
CA ALA A 21 8.22 -1.94 -6.06
C ALA A 21 8.84 -2.42 -4.76
N ALA A 22 9.10 -3.72 -4.65
CA ALA A 22 9.66 -4.31 -3.44
C ALA A 22 10.35 -5.64 -3.76
N GLU A 23 11.26 -6.05 -2.88
CA GLU A 23 11.97 -7.32 -3.01
C GLU A 23 11.12 -8.50 -2.52
N SER A 24 10.18 -8.24 -1.60
CA SER A 24 9.38 -9.26 -0.96
C SER A 24 8.04 -8.70 -0.51
N MET A 25 7.10 -9.57 -0.18
CA MET A 25 5.79 -9.16 0.34
C MET A 25 5.90 -8.42 1.68
N PRO A 26 6.73 -8.88 2.65
CA PRO A 26 6.90 -8.10 3.87
C PRO A 26 7.43 -6.69 3.64
N GLN A 27 8.33 -6.50 2.69
CA GLN A 27 8.81 -5.17 2.35
C GLN A 27 7.69 -4.34 1.70
N CYS A 28 6.88 -4.95 0.84
CA CYS A 28 5.73 -4.29 0.21
C CYS A 28 4.76 -3.80 1.29
N GLU A 29 4.45 -4.64 2.28
CA GLU A 29 3.59 -4.25 3.39
C GLU A 29 4.17 -3.07 4.17
N GLN A 30 5.46 -3.12 4.46
CA GLN A 30 6.13 -2.04 5.18
C GLN A 30 6.02 -0.73 4.42
N ILE A 31 6.28 -0.75 3.12
CA ILE A 31 6.21 0.45 2.28
C ILE A 31 4.79 1.00 2.26
N PHE A 32 3.80 0.12 2.06
CA PHE A 32 2.40 0.52 2.03
C PHE A 32 1.95 1.15 3.35
N MET A 33 2.27 0.49 4.46
CA MET A 33 1.86 0.97 5.77
C MET A 33 2.57 2.27 6.16
N GLU A 34 3.84 2.44 5.79
CA GLU A 34 4.57 3.68 6.05
C GLU A 34 3.93 4.88 5.36
N GLU A 35 3.38 4.68 4.17
CA GLU A 35 2.77 5.78 3.41
C GLU A 35 1.31 5.99 3.78
N PHE A 36 0.54 4.92 3.96
CA PHE A 36 -0.91 5.02 4.08
C PHE A 36 -1.46 4.56 5.43
N GLY A 37 -0.69 3.83 6.21
CA GLY A 37 -1.19 3.06 7.33
C GLY A 37 -1.14 3.73 8.69
N TYR A 38 -0.74 4.99 8.75
CA TYR A 38 -0.61 5.70 10.04
C TYR A 38 -1.25 7.07 9.96
N PHE A 39 -1.73 7.53 11.11
CA PHE A 39 -2.25 8.90 11.24
C PHE A 39 -1.77 9.48 12.56
N THR A 40 -1.83 10.80 12.69
CA THR A 40 -1.47 11.49 13.92
C THR A 40 -2.75 11.75 14.72
N ASP A 41 -2.78 11.28 15.96
CA ASP A 41 -3.94 11.48 16.82
C ASP A 41 -3.97 12.89 17.42
N CYS A 42 -4.96 13.18 18.25
CA CYS A 42 -5.13 14.49 18.86
C CYS A 42 -4.01 14.85 19.85
N ASN A 43 -3.23 13.87 20.30
CA ASN A 43 -2.10 14.08 21.20
C ASN A 43 -0.77 14.24 20.43
N GLY A 44 -0.82 14.19 19.11
CA GLY A 44 0.38 14.28 18.28
C GLY A 44 1.13 12.98 18.13
N GLU A 45 0.54 11.86 18.56
CA GLU A 45 1.18 10.56 18.45
C GLU A 45 0.82 9.87 17.14
N ARG A 46 1.79 9.12 16.60
CA ARG A 46 1.59 8.34 15.39
C ARG A 46 0.87 7.04 15.73
N VAL A 47 -0.28 6.82 15.13
CA VAL A 47 -1.14 5.68 15.42
C VAL A 47 -1.38 4.88 14.15
N LYS A 48 -1.33 3.54 14.27
CA LYS A 48 -1.60 2.65 13.15
C LYS A 48 -3.10 2.66 12.83
N ASP A 49 -3.41 2.78 11.53
CA ASP A 49 -4.78 2.72 11.05
C ASP A 49 -5.15 1.26 10.76
N GLU A 50 -5.93 0.68 11.64
CA GLU A 50 -6.34 -0.73 11.51
C GLU A 50 -7.19 -0.98 10.27
N LYS A 51 -7.93 0.02 9.81
CA LYS A 51 -8.73 -0.10 8.61
C LYS A 51 -7.83 -0.29 7.38
N VAL A 52 -6.76 0.50 7.31
CA VAL A 52 -5.80 0.40 6.20
C VAL A 52 -5.08 -0.94 6.24
N GLN A 53 -4.72 -1.42 7.43
CA GLN A 53 -4.10 -2.73 7.58
C GLN A 53 -5.04 -3.84 7.06
N LYS A 54 -6.32 -3.76 7.38
CA LYS A 54 -7.30 -4.72 6.89
C LYS A 54 -7.42 -4.67 5.36
N GLU A 55 -7.41 -3.47 4.80
CA GLU A 55 -7.45 -3.31 3.34
C GLU A 55 -6.26 -4.01 2.69
N PHE A 56 -5.08 -3.81 3.25
CA PHE A 56 -3.88 -4.48 2.75
C PHE A 56 -4.01 -6.00 2.85
N ASN A 57 -4.45 -6.51 4.00
CA ASN A 57 -4.56 -7.94 4.24
C ASN A 57 -5.55 -8.62 3.30
N ASN A 58 -6.56 -7.88 2.84
CA ASN A 58 -7.60 -8.41 1.96
C ASN A 58 -7.42 -7.97 0.50
N ALA A 59 -6.33 -7.28 0.19
CA ALA A 59 -6.08 -6.77 -1.15
C ALA A 59 -5.95 -7.90 -2.16
N LYS A 60 -6.40 -7.62 -3.37
CA LYS A 60 -6.10 -8.49 -4.51
C LYS A 60 -4.75 -8.08 -5.05
N VAL A 61 -3.80 -9.01 -5.01
CA VAL A 61 -2.41 -8.74 -5.34
C VAL A 61 -2.03 -9.42 -6.64
N THR A 62 -1.49 -8.64 -7.57
CA THR A 62 -0.83 -9.17 -8.77
C THR A 62 0.66 -8.86 -8.63
N ILE A 63 1.50 -9.86 -8.87
CA ILE A 63 2.95 -9.72 -8.75
C ILE A 63 3.57 -9.83 -10.13
N ILE A 64 4.34 -8.81 -10.50
CA ILE A 64 5.11 -8.82 -11.75
C ILE A 64 6.58 -8.96 -11.36
N GLU A 65 7.19 -10.06 -11.79
CA GLU A 65 8.59 -10.35 -11.46
C GLU A 65 9.57 -9.73 -12.44
N SER A 66 10.81 -9.63 -11.99
CA SER A 66 11.95 -9.23 -12.83
C SER A 66 11.80 -7.84 -13.45
N VAL A 67 11.27 -6.92 -12.69
CA VAL A 67 11.15 -5.54 -13.12
C VAL A 67 12.48 -4.84 -12.89
N GLY A 68 12.94 -4.08 -13.89
CA GLY A 68 14.21 -3.38 -13.83
C GLY A 68 14.17 -2.07 -13.07
N LEU A 69 13.71 -2.12 -11.82
CA LEU A 69 13.66 -0.95 -10.93
C LEU A 69 14.81 -1.00 -9.94
N ASP A 70 15.42 0.13 -9.68
CA ASP A 70 16.60 0.23 -8.83
C ASP A 70 16.26 0.39 -7.35
N GLU A 71 15.10 0.94 -7.04
CA GLU A 71 14.71 1.25 -5.67
C GLU A 71 13.32 0.73 -5.33
N ALA A 72 13.17 0.24 -4.11
CA ALA A 72 11.86 -0.12 -3.58
C ALA A 72 11.10 1.16 -3.21
N GLY A 73 9.80 1.14 -3.39
CA GLY A 73 8.96 2.29 -3.04
C GLY A 73 7.64 2.27 -3.77
N ILE A 74 6.84 3.28 -3.50
CA ILE A 74 5.56 3.45 -4.16
C ILE A 74 5.79 4.00 -5.56
N VAL A 75 5.31 3.26 -6.57
CA VAL A 75 5.43 3.67 -7.96
C VAL A 75 4.25 4.54 -8.35
N GLU A 76 3.04 4.12 -7.96
CA GLU A 76 1.82 4.86 -8.27
C GLU A 76 0.72 4.43 -7.32
N TYR A 77 -0.25 5.29 -7.10
CA TYR A 77 -1.43 4.92 -6.32
C TYR A 77 -2.63 5.76 -6.75
N VAL A 78 -3.82 5.22 -6.52
CA VAL A 78 -5.09 5.90 -6.77
C VAL A 78 -6.00 5.62 -5.59
N TYR A 79 -6.51 6.68 -4.96
CA TYR A 79 -7.55 6.52 -3.96
C TYR A 79 -8.87 6.23 -4.67
N GLY A 80 -9.64 5.29 -4.11
CA GLY A 80 -11.00 5.10 -4.53
C GLY A 80 -11.76 6.39 -4.27
N GLY A 81 -12.42 6.94 -5.27
CA GLY A 81 -13.03 8.24 -5.16
C GLY A 81 -14.52 8.24 -5.42
N GLY A 82 -15.17 9.12 -4.75
CA GLY A 82 -16.57 9.38 -4.99
C GLY A 82 -16.79 10.51 -5.99
#